data_ff513ae714e7ceff588eba7bf3f4d0ff
#
_entry.id   ff513ae714e7ceff588eba7bf3f4d0ff
#
_cell.length_a   1.000
_cell.length_b   1.000
_cell.length_c   1.000
_cell.angle_alpha   90.00
_cell.angle_beta   90.00
_cell.angle_gamma   90.00
#
_symmetry.space_group_name_H-M   'P 1'
#
loop_
_entity.id
_entity.type
_entity.pdbx_description
1 polymer ?
#
loop_
_entity_poly.entity_id
_entity_poly.type
_entity_poly.pdbx_seq_one_letter_code
_entity_poly.pdbx_strand_id
1 'polypeptide(L)'
;TNNKTQETETIYVTIPKGIDNNEFIIIEKKGNFIDDKQGDVKVIIVINNTSKFKRNGLDLLYTQDITLKESLCGCNFEIKHISGKILNFSNNSGNIISNNYEKNIPNYGFIRDAHKGNLIISFNVIFPESLTSKQISDLNNLL
;
A
#
# COMPACT_ATOMS: atom_id res chain seq x y z
N THR A 1 5.23 -24.86 -47.39
CA THR A 1 5.85 -25.78 -46.42
C THR A 1 5.84 -25.14 -45.02
N ASN A 2 5.11 -25.75 -44.10
CA ASN A 2 4.93 -25.23 -42.75
C ASN A 2 6.07 -25.70 -41.85
N ASN A 3 7.25 -25.16 -42.04
CA ASN A 3 8.36 -25.40 -41.11
C ASN A 3 8.22 -24.45 -39.95
N LYS A 4 7.81 -24.99 -38.79
CA LYS A 4 7.82 -24.25 -37.54
C LYS A 4 9.22 -24.27 -36.97
N THR A 5 9.85 -23.12 -36.93
CA THR A 5 11.12 -22.94 -36.25
C THR A 5 10.87 -22.32 -34.89
N GLN A 6 11.37 -22.96 -33.84
CA GLN A 6 11.33 -22.37 -32.49
C GLN A 6 12.69 -21.78 -32.17
N GLU A 7 12.71 -20.51 -31.90
CA GLU A 7 13.89 -19.81 -31.41
C GLU A 7 13.61 -19.24 -30.03
N THR A 8 14.59 -19.33 -29.15
CA THR A 8 14.50 -18.75 -27.83
C THR A 8 15.31 -17.46 -27.78
N GLU A 9 14.65 -16.39 -27.42
CA GLU A 9 15.29 -15.08 -27.25
C GLU A 9 14.99 -14.53 -25.86
N THR A 10 16.01 -13.96 -25.21
CA THR A 10 15.84 -13.28 -23.96
C THR A 10 15.41 -11.86 -24.23
N ILE A 11 14.28 -11.46 -23.66
CA ILE A 11 13.72 -10.11 -23.79
C ILE A 11 13.84 -9.41 -22.45
N TYR A 12 14.40 -8.21 -22.45
CA TYR A 12 14.49 -7.37 -21.26
C TYR A 12 13.34 -6.38 -21.25
N VAL A 13 12.61 -6.34 -20.15
CA VAL A 13 11.47 -5.47 -19.97
C VAL A 13 11.79 -4.45 -18.89
N THR A 14 11.71 -3.17 -19.23
CA THR A 14 11.84 -2.10 -18.25
C THR A 14 10.48 -1.86 -17.60
N ILE A 15 10.43 -2.07 -16.29
CA ILE A 15 9.21 -1.85 -15.52
C ILE A 15 9.23 -0.41 -14.99
N PRO A 16 8.29 0.43 -15.41
CA PRO A 16 8.24 1.81 -14.94
C PRO A 16 7.95 1.88 -13.45
N LYS A 17 8.56 2.85 -12.78
CA LYS A 17 8.29 3.15 -11.38
C LYS A 17 6.82 3.53 -11.20
N GLY A 18 6.15 2.93 -10.22
CA GLY A 18 4.75 3.22 -9.94
C GLY A 18 3.76 2.44 -10.78
N ILE A 19 4.19 1.49 -11.60
CA ILE A 19 3.27 0.65 -12.37
C ILE A 19 2.30 -0.09 -11.46
N ASP A 20 1.06 -0.23 -11.88
CA ASP A 20 0.02 -0.88 -11.10
C ASP A 20 -0.30 -2.28 -11.61
N ASN A 21 -1.06 -3.01 -10.82
CA ASN A 21 -1.55 -4.34 -11.16
C ASN A 21 -2.41 -4.30 -12.43
N ASN A 22 -2.29 -5.32 -13.26
CA ASN A 22 -2.98 -5.47 -14.54
C ASN A 22 -2.61 -4.44 -15.62
N GLU A 23 -1.64 -3.58 -15.39
CA GLU A 23 -1.08 -2.79 -16.49
C GLU A 23 -0.25 -3.69 -17.39
N PHE A 24 -0.08 -3.29 -18.63
CA PHE A 24 0.67 -4.08 -19.58
C PHE A 24 1.73 -3.24 -20.30
N ILE A 25 2.75 -3.93 -20.75
CA ILE A 25 3.83 -3.36 -21.54
C ILE A 25 3.86 -4.11 -22.87
N ILE A 26 3.86 -3.35 -23.96
CA ILE A 26 3.96 -3.92 -25.31
C ILE A 26 5.41 -3.88 -25.77
N ILE A 27 5.93 -5.03 -26.17
CA ILE A 27 7.22 -5.13 -26.81
C ILE A 27 6.99 -5.39 -28.28
N GLU A 28 7.27 -4.40 -29.09
CA GLU A 28 6.99 -4.45 -30.51
C GLU A 28 7.91 -5.42 -31.23
N LYS A 29 7.34 -6.13 -32.22
CA LYS A 29 8.08 -7.02 -33.13
C LYS A 29 8.92 -8.09 -32.43
N LYS A 30 8.42 -8.65 -31.34
CA LYS A 30 9.05 -9.75 -30.60
C LYS A 30 8.15 -10.97 -30.45
N GLY A 31 6.94 -10.91 -31.02
CA GLY A 31 6.01 -12.02 -31.01
C GLY A 31 6.20 -12.98 -32.19
N ASN A 32 5.19 -13.79 -32.46
CA ASN A 32 5.23 -14.80 -33.51
C ASN A 32 5.16 -14.18 -34.91
N PHE A 33 5.72 -14.87 -35.88
CA PHE A 33 5.62 -14.49 -37.28
C PHE A 33 4.37 -15.10 -37.91
N ILE A 34 3.60 -14.25 -38.59
CA ILE A 34 2.47 -14.64 -39.42
C ILE A 34 2.61 -13.89 -40.74
N ASP A 35 2.70 -14.62 -41.86
CA ASP A 35 2.84 -14.04 -43.21
C ASP A 35 3.96 -12.97 -43.30
N ASP A 36 5.14 -13.32 -42.82
CA ASP A 36 6.34 -12.48 -42.75
C ASP A 36 6.20 -11.22 -41.89
N LYS A 37 5.09 -11.10 -41.16
CA LYS A 37 4.91 -10.04 -40.15
C LYS A 37 5.07 -10.58 -38.76
N GLN A 38 5.87 -9.89 -37.99
CA GLN A 38 6.09 -10.22 -36.56
C GLN A 38 5.14 -9.43 -35.69
N GLY A 39 4.39 -10.13 -34.85
CA GLY A 39 3.52 -9.52 -33.85
C GLY A 39 4.29 -8.96 -32.68
N ASP A 40 3.56 -8.45 -31.72
CA ASP A 40 4.09 -7.87 -30.50
C ASP A 40 3.97 -8.84 -29.33
N VAL A 41 4.74 -8.61 -28.28
CA VAL A 41 4.62 -9.31 -27.01
C VAL A 41 3.94 -8.40 -26.01
N LYS A 42 2.84 -8.87 -25.42
CA LYS A 42 2.15 -8.15 -24.36
C LYS A 42 2.57 -8.76 -23.01
N VAL A 43 3.18 -7.93 -22.19
CA VAL A 43 3.60 -8.31 -20.82
C VAL A 43 2.61 -7.72 -19.85
N ILE A 44 1.88 -8.57 -19.14
CA ILE A 44 0.89 -8.15 -18.15
C ILE A 44 1.55 -8.20 -16.77
N ILE A 45 1.42 -7.11 -16.02
CA ILE A 45 1.97 -7.00 -14.68
C ILE A 45 0.98 -7.57 -13.67
N VAL A 46 1.45 -8.51 -12.87
CA VAL A 46 0.69 -9.07 -11.74
C VAL A 46 1.49 -8.77 -10.48
N ILE A 47 0.88 -8.00 -9.59
CA ILE A 47 1.53 -7.62 -8.34
C ILE A 47 1.12 -8.61 -7.25
N ASN A 48 2.10 -9.26 -6.64
CA ASN A 48 1.90 -10.05 -5.44
C ASN A 48 2.28 -9.21 -4.22
N ASN A 49 1.27 -8.64 -3.55
CA ASN A 49 1.48 -7.78 -2.41
C ASN A 49 1.48 -8.60 -1.11
N THR A 50 2.66 -8.76 -0.51
CA THR A 50 2.84 -9.45 0.77
C THR A 50 3.03 -8.48 1.94
N SER A 51 2.97 -7.18 1.70
CA SER A 51 3.16 -6.13 2.70
C SER A 51 1.87 -5.83 3.46
N LYS A 52 1.99 -5.04 4.53
CA LYS A 52 0.84 -4.51 5.29
C LYS A 52 0.17 -3.34 4.59
N PHE A 53 0.74 -2.86 3.50
CA PHE A 53 0.20 -1.73 2.75
C PHE A 53 -0.74 -2.23 1.67
N LYS A 54 -1.77 -1.45 1.42
CA LYS A 54 -2.67 -1.62 0.27
C LYS A 54 -2.47 -0.46 -0.69
N ARG A 55 -2.95 -0.62 -1.90
CA ARG A 55 -2.79 0.39 -2.94
C ARG A 55 -4.15 0.85 -3.46
N ASN A 56 -4.29 2.17 -3.62
CA ASN A 56 -5.41 2.77 -4.33
C ASN A 56 -4.87 3.87 -5.25
N GLY A 57 -4.76 3.56 -6.55
CA GLY A 57 -4.10 4.46 -7.49
C GLY A 57 -2.63 4.64 -7.10
N LEU A 58 -2.22 5.85 -6.81
CA LEU A 58 -0.87 6.14 -6.30
C LEU A 58 -0.82 6.25 -4.78
N ASP A 59 -1.95 6.15 -4.09
CA ASP A 59 -1.99 6.21 -2.64
C ASP A 59 -1.64 4.87 -2.01
N LEU A 60 -0.90 4.93 -0.92
CA LEU A 60 -0.64 3.81 -0.04
C LEU A 60 -1.62 3.86 1.12
N LEU A 61 -2.26 2.74 1.41
CA LEU A 61 -3.19 2.62 2.51
C LEU A 61 -2.58 1.73 3.58
N TYR A 62 -2.62 2.17 4.82
CA TYR A 62 -2.10 1.44 5.96
C TYR A 62 -3.08 1.54 7.12
N THR A 63 -3.35 0.41 7.78
CA THR A 63 -4.20 0.38 8.97
C THR A 63 -3.32 0.20 10.20
N GLN A 64 -3.41 1.15 11.13
CA GLN A 64 -2.71 1.10 12.40
C GLN A 64 -3.69 0.71 13.49
N ASP A 65 -3.39 -0.39 14.18
CA ASP A 65 -4.14 -0.80 15.35
C ASP A 65 -3.63 -0.05 16.58
N ILE A 66 -4.54 0.53 17.32
CA ILE A 66 -4.25 1.18 18.61
C ILE A 66 -5.26 0.70 19.64
N THR A 67 -4.86 0.70 20.89
CA THR A 67 -5.78 0.37 21.99
C THR A 67 -6.69 1.55 22.32
N LEU A 68 -7.77 1.28 23.03
CA LEU A 68 -8.66 2.35 23.50
C LEU A 68 -7.89 3.35 24.38
N LYS A 69 -6.99 2.86 25.21
CA LYS A 69 -6.13 3.71 26.03
C LYS A 69 -5.29 4.65 25.18
N GLU A 70 -4.68 4.13 24.13
CA GLU A 70 -3.88 4.93 23.20
C GLU A 70 -4.74 5.94 22.44
N SER A 71 -5.95 5.55 22.07
CA SER A 71 -6.92 6.44 21.42
C SER A 71 -7.24 7.66 22.30
N LEU A 72 -7.42 7.45 23.60
CA LEU A 72 -7.85 8.49 24.53
C LEU A 72 -6.69 9.28 25.13
N CYS A 73 -5.58 8.60 25.45
CA CYS A 73 -4.51 9.17 26.24
C CYS A 73 -3.27 9.56 25.44
N GLY A 74 -3.24 9.18 24.19
CA GLY A 74 -2.11 9.41 23.31
C GLY A 74 -1.36 8.14 22.96
N CYS A 75 -0.71 8.15 21.81
CA CYS A 75 0.05 7.01 21.32
C CYS A 75 1.29 7.46 20.58
N ASN A 76 2.27 6.57 20.56
CA ASN A 76 3.47 6.69 19.74
C ASN A 76 3.59 5.40 18.93
N PHE A 77 3.87 5.51 17.65
CA PHE A 77 4.08 4.34 16.82
C PHE A 77 5.02 4.66 15.67
N GLU A 78 5.60 3.60 15.11
CA GLU A 78 6.46 3.68 13.95
C GLU A 78 5.85 2.89 12.80
N ILE A 79 6.02 3.41 11.59
CA ILE A 79 5.68 2.70 10.37
C ILE A 79 6.96 2.54 9.56
N LYS A 80 7.29 1.30 9.23
CA LYS A 80 8.36 1.03 8.27
C LYS A 80 7.78 1.19 6.87
N HIS A 81 8.10 2.31 6.25
CA HIS A 81 7.61 2.63 4.91
C HIS A 81 8.22 1.71 3.86
N ILE A 82 7.53 1.51 2.74
CA ILE A 82 8.01 0.67 1.64
C ILE A 82 9.33 1.16 1.04
N SER A 83 9.67 2.44 1.22
CA SER A 83 10.95 3.02 0.81
C SER A 83 12.12 2.62 1.71
N GLY A 84 11.85 1.95 2.83
CA GLY A 84 12.83 1.62 3.85
C GLY A 84 12.97 2.67 4.95
N LYS A 85 12.36 3.83 4.81
CA LYS A 85 12.36 4.86 5.85
C LYS A 85 11.46 4.44 7.01
N ILE A 86 11.85 4.84 8.22
CA ILE A 86 11.02 4.67 9.41
C ILE A 86 10.33 5.99 9.69
N LEU A 87 8.99 5.97 9.70
CA LEU A 87 8.18 7.13 10.00
C LEU A 87 7.70 7.03 11.45
N ASN A 88 7.97 8.06 12.24
CA ASN A 88 7.58 8.12 13.64
C ASN A 88 6.37 9.04 13.79
N PHE A 89 5.36 8.54 14.50
CA PHE A 89 4.13 9.27 14.76
C PHE A 89 3.89 9.36 16.26
N SER A 90 3.41 10.51 16.68
CA SER A 90 3.12 10.78 18.07
C SER A 90 1.83 11.59 18.18
N ASN A 91 0.96 11.19 19.10
CA ASN A 91 -0.28 11.92 19.39
C ASN A 91 -0.43 12.06 20.91
N ASN A 92 0.19 13.07 21.47
CA ASN A 92 0.20 13.34 22.92
C ASN A 92 -0.42 14.69 23.27
N SER A 93 -1.12 15.31 22.32
CA SER A 93 -1.62 16.69 22.45
C SER A 93 -3.03 16.79 23.04
N GLY A 94 -3.59 15.70 23.56
CA GLY A 94 -4.94 15.67 24.09
C GLY A 94 -6.02 15.44 23.01
N ASN A 95 -5.63 15.30 21.78
CA ASN A 95 -6.55 14.96 20.70
C ASN A 95 -6.84 13.46 20.72
N ILE A 96 -8.12 13.11 20.66
CA ILE A 96 -8.57 11.73 20.62
C ILE A 96 -8.52 11.21 19.18
N ILE A 97 -8.00 10.01 19.01
CA ILE A 97 -8.07 9.31 17.73
C ILE A 97 -9.30 8.42 17.75
N SER A 98 -10.33 8.80 17.00
CA SER A 98 -11.53 7.98 16.87
C SER A 98 -11.30 6.80 15.94
N ASN A 99 -12.15 5.77 16.07
CA ASN A 99 -12.10 4.64 15.14
C ASN A 99 -12.40 5.12 13.72
N ASN A 100 -11.65 4.57 12.76
CA ASN A 100 -11.70 4.95 11.35
C ASN A 100 -11.22 6.39 11.04
N TYR A 101 -10.54 7.03 11.99
CA TYR A 101 -9.86 8.29 11.69
C TYR A 101 -8.76 8.03 10.66
N GLU A 102 -8.64 8.91 9.69
CA GLU A 102 -7.63 8.83 8.65
C GLU A 102 -6.66 10.01 8.74
N LYS A 103 -5.37 9.70 8.70
CA LYS A 103 -4.32 10.70 8.60
C LYS A 103 -3.67 10.62 7.23
N ASN A 104 -3.62 11.74 6.54
CA ASN A 104 -3.01 11.86 5.23
C ASN A 104 -1.58 12.39 5.36
N ILE A 105 -0.62 11.65 4.85
CA ILE A 105 0.78 12.08 4.77
C ILE A 105 1.08 12.34 3.29
N PRO A 106 1.17 13.60 2.87
CA PRO A 106 1.39 13.93 1.47
C PRO A 106 2.73 13.40 0.95
N ASN A 107 2.74 12.97 -0.30
CA ASN A 107 3.94 12.56 -1.03
C ASN A 107 4.62 11.28 -0.54
N TYR A 108 3.98 10.50 0.33
CA TYR A 108 4.49 9.21 0.81
C TYR A 108 3.78 8.00 0.21
N GLY A 109 3.04 8.21 -0.87
CA GLY A 109 2.48 7.13 -1.67
C GLY A 109 3.44 6.66 -2.76
N PHE A 110 2.89 6.11 -3.82
CA PHE A 110 3.66 5.73 -5.00
C PHE A 110 4.06 6.95 -5.81
N ILE A 111 5.13 6.79 -6.57
CA ILE A 111 5.63 7.83 -7.48
C ILE A 111 5.54 7.29 -8.89
N ARG A 112 4.90 8.04 -9.77
CA ARG A 112 4.84 7.73 -11.18
C ARG A 112 5.02 9.01 -12.00
N ASP A 113 6.06 9.03 -12.82
CA ASP A 113 6.48 10.24 -13.55
C ASP A 113 6.67 11.41 -12.57
N ALA A 114 5.98 12.51 -12.76
CA ALA A 114 6.01 13.66 -11.85
C ALA A 114 4.93 13.61 -10.76
N HIS A 115 4.13 12.54 -10.71
CA HIS A 115 3.00 12.41 -9.80
C HIS A 115 3.41 11.62 -8.55
N LYS A 116 3.03 12.12 -7.39
CA LYS A 116 3.25 11.46 -6.11
C LYS A 116 1.92 11.27 -5.40
N GLY A 117 1.66 10.04 -4.98
CA GLY A 117 0.51 9.76 -4.12
C GLY A 117 0.80 10.05 -2.66
N ASN A 118 -0.16 9.74 -1.81
CA ASN A 118 -0.10 9.98 -0.38
C ASN A 118 -0.08 8.67 0.38
N LEU A 119 0.43 8.71 1.61
CA LEU A 119 0.22 7.63 2.57
C LEU A 119 -1.00 7.99 3.40
N ILE A 120 -2.00 7.12 3.40
CA ILE A 120 -3.22 7.28 4.18
C ILE A 120 -3.22 6.25 5.28
N ILE A 121 -3.17 6.71 6.52
CA ILE A 121 -3.17 5.87 7.72
C ILE A 121 -4.58 5.88 8.30
N SER A 122 -5.21 4.71 8.33
CA SER A 122 -6.50 4.50 9.00
C SER A 122 -6.24 3.88 10.36
N PHE A 123 -6.97 4.31 11.37
CA PHE A 123 -6.81 3.81 12.73
C PHE A 123 -7.93 2.86 13.08
N ASN A 124 -7.56 1.69 13.59
CA ASN A 124 -8.48 0.72 14.14
C ASN A 124 -8.32 0.69 15.67
N VAL A 125 -9.32 1.15 16.39
CA VAL A 125 -9.28 1.20 17.85
C VAL A 125 -9.76 -0.14 18.40
N ILE A 126 -8.87 -0.79 19.16
CA ILE A 126 -9.16 -2.08 19.79
C ILE A 126 -9.65 -1.82 21.21
N PHE A 127 -10.90 -2.18 21.46
CA PHE A 127 -11.50 -2.04 22.79
C PHE A 127 -11.14 -3.24 23.66
N PRO A 128 -11.03 -3.05 24.99
CA PRO A 128 -10.89 -4.18 25.89
C PRO A 128 -12.14 -5.05 25.85
N GLU A 129 -11.99 -6.34 26.11
CA GLU A 129 -13.11 -7.27 26.08
C GLU A 129 -14.09 -7.01 27.23
N SER A 130 -13.59 -6.57 28.37
CA SER A 130 -14.40 -6.28 29.55
C SER A 130 -13.65 -5.31 30.47
N LEU A 131 -14.37 -4.72 31.40
CA LEU A 131 -13.84 -3.82 32.42
C LEU A 131 -14.20 -4.35 33.82
N THR A 132 -13.31 -4.13 34.76
CA THR A 132 -13.59 -4.41 36.16
C THR A 132 -14.52 -3.36 36.74
N SER A 133 -15.16 -3.67 37.89
CA SER A 133 -16.05 -2.70 38.55
C SER A 133 -15.33 -1.42 38.95
N LYS A 134 -14.07 -1.57 39.35
CA LYS A 134 -13.22 -0.39 39.68
C LYS A 134 -12.95 0.46 38.44
N GLN A 135 -12.61 -0.17 37.33
CA GLN A 135 -12.39 0.54 36.08
C GLN A 135 -13.63 1.31 35.63
N ILE A 136 -14.79 0.71 35.74
CA ILE A 136 -16.06 1.37 35.40
C ILE A 136 -16.30 2.57 36.30
N SER A 137 -16.11 2.41 37.60
CA SER A 137 -16.28 3.50 38.58
C SER A 137 -15.30 4.64 38.29
N ASP A 138 -14.03 4.32 38.06
CA ASP A 138 -13.01 5.34 37.78
C ASP A 138 -13.32 6.09 36.50
N LEU A 139 -13.74 5.40 35.44
CA LEU A 139 -14.10 6.03 34.16
C LEU A 139 -15.34 6.92 34.30
N ASN A 140 -16.35 6.50 35.06
CA ASN A 140 -17.53 7.30 35.30
C ASN A 140 -17.19 8.63 36.00
N ASN A 141 -16.16 8.64 36.84
CA ASN A 141 -15.70 9.83 37.53
C ASN A 141 -14.83 10.73 36.67
N LEU A 142 -14.11 10.14 35.69
CA LEU A 142 -13.19 10.89 34.82
C LEU A 142 -13.88 11.48 33.60
N LEU A 143 -14.85 10.79 33.08
CA LEU A 143 -15.60 11.19 31.88
C LEU A 143 -16.97 11.73 32.28
#